data_7ca0330baed6c7ebdf19adab583a41e4
#
_entry.id   7ca0330baed6c7ebdf19adab583a41e4
#
_cell.length_a   1.000
_cell.length_b   1.000
_cell.length_c   1.000
_cell.angle_alpha   90.00
_cell.angle_beta   90.00
_cell.angle_gamma   90.00
#
_symmetry.space_group_name_H-M   'P 1'
#
loop_
_entity.id
_entity.type
_entity.pdbx_description
1 polymer ?
#
loop_
_entity_poly.entity_id
_entity_poly.type
_entity_poly.pdbx_seq_one_letter_code
_entity_poly.pdbx_strand_id
1 'polypeptide(L)'
;MKTARLSWPFIGATSLLSLALAGCVVAPAQPYYSGAPAQPYYAGAPVMVAPPPPQVEVIGVAPVAGYIWIGGFWNWVGGRHVWVGGHWEAPRPGHHWVPHQWVSEGGGWRLHEGHWGQR
;
A
#
# COMPACT_ATOMS: atom_id res chain seq x y z
N MET A 1 84.31 1.81 39.86
CA MET A 1 84.87 1.69 38.52
C MET A 1 84.05 0.75 37.71
N LYS A 2 83.77 1.08 36.45
CA LYS A 2 83.07 0.34 35.42
C LYS A 2 81.58 0.36 35.50
N THR A 3 81.04 1.32 34.78
CA THR A 3 79.66 1.52 34.41
C THR A 3 79.25 0.49 33.37
N ALA A 4 78.20 -0.29 33.67
CA ALA A 4 77.54 -1.11 32.66
C ALA A 4 76.30 -0.37 32.21
N ARG A 5 76.24 0.03 30.98
CA ARG A 5 75.08 0.62 30.34
C ARG A 5 74.15 -0.51 29.91
N LEU A 6 72.99 -0.57 30.48
CA LEU A 6 71.94 -1.47 30.00
C LEU A 6 70.96 -0.65 29.16
N SER A 7 71.05 -0.86 27.86
CA SER A 7 70.21 -0.29 26.87
C SER A 7 68.93 -1.13 26.80
N TRP A 8 67.80 -0.52 27.14
CA TRP A 8 66.49 -1.14 27.02
C TRP A 8 65.84 -0.69 25.68
N PRO A 9 65.39 -1.62 24.86
CA PRO A 9 64.67 -1.25 23.65
C PRO A 9 63.23 -0.89 24.00
N PHE A 10 62.79 0.28 23.53
CA PHE A 10 61.38 0.70 23.56
C PHE A 10 60.62 -0.13 22.56
N ILE A 11 59.71 -0.99 23.06
CA ILE A 11 58.72 -1.64 22.24
C ILE A 11 57.56 -0.65 22.11
N GLY A 12 57.47 -0.01 20.95
CA GLY A 12 56.36 0.83 20.60
C GLY A 12 55.08 0.00 20.40
N ALA A 13 54.15 0.15 21.30
CA ALA A 13 52.79 -0.39 21.12
C ALA A 13 52.01 0.54 20.16
N THR A 14 51.94 0.13 18.90
CA THR A 14 51.04 0.76 17.94
C THR A 14 49.59 0.32 18.24
N SER A 15 48.85 1.15 18.96
CA SER A 15 47.42 1.00 19.08
C SER A 15 46.75 1.26 17.74
N LEU A 16 46.29 0.22 17.07
CA LEU A 16 45.39 0.28 15.92
C LEU A 16 43.99 0.66 16.43
N LEU A 17 43.71 1.95 16.32
CA LEU A 17 42.37 2.50 16.54
C LEU A 17 41.49 2.09 15.36
N SER A 18 40.77 0.99 15.48
CA SER A 18 39.80 0.54 14.53
C SER A 18 38.60 1.49 14.56
N LEU A 19 38.51 2.45 13.62
CA LEU A 19 37.31 3.22 13.38
C LEU A 19 36.28 2.29 12.76
N ALA A 20 35.31 1.84 13.56
CA ALA A 20 34.10 1.24 13.04
C ALA A 20 33.26 2.34 12.37
N LEU A 21 33.32 2.43 11.05
CA LEU A 21 32.35 3.20 10.27
C LEU A 21 31.00 2.47 10.35
N ALA A 22 30.13 2.93 11.23
CA ALA A 22 28.73 2.57 11.19
C ALA A 22 28.12 3.25 9.94
N GLY A 23 28.21 2.56 8.81
CA GLY A 23 27.53 2.96 7.59
C GLY A 23 26.03 2.82 7.82
N CYS A 24 25.31 3.95 7.91
CA CYS A 24 23.86 3.94 7.74
C CYS A 24 23.57 3.44 6.34
N VAL A 25 23.14 2.20 6.21
CA VAL A 25 22.58 1.69 4.96
C VAL A 25 21.24 2.38 4.77
N VAL A 26 21.23 3.43 3.98
CA VAL A 26 19.98 3.99 3.46
C VAL A 26 19.48 2.98 2.44
N ALA A 27 18.51 2.18 2.82
CA ALA A 27 17.81 1.34 1.87
C ALA A 27 17.19 2.25 0.80
N PRO A 28 17.45 2.04 -0.49
CA PRO A 28 16.79 2.81 -1.52
C PRO A 28 15.29 2.59 -1.37
N ALA A 29 14.51 3.68 -1.26
CA ALA A 29 13.07 3.61 -1.32
C ALA A 29 12.72 2.95 -2.65
N GLN A 30 12.27 1.72 -2.58
CA GLN A 30 11.76 1.04 -3.76
C GLN A 30 10.58 1.86 -4.25
N PRO A 31 10.55 2.26 -5.53
CA PRO A 31 9.35 2.86 -6.06
C PRO A 31 8.22 1.87 -5.82
N TYR A 32 7.23 2.30 -5.07
CA TYR A 32 5.99 1.56 -4.95
C TYR A 32 5.42 1.47 -6.36
N TYR A 33 5.74 0.41 -7.05
CA TYR A 33 4.99 -0.01 -8.21
C TYR A 33 3.63 -0.44 -7.67
N SER A 34 2.68 0.48 -7.67
CA SER A 34 1.25 0.19 -7.51
C SER A 34 0.71 -0.51 -8.76
N GLY A 35 1.52 -1.36 -9.33
CA GLY A 35 1.16 -2.35 -10.32
C GLY A 35 1.13 -3.70 -9.65
N ALA A 36 0.23 -3.88 -8.69
CA ALA A 36 -0.20 -5.24 -8.40
C ALA A 36 -0.65 -5.82 -9.75
N PRO A 37 -0.09 -6.95 -10.21
CA PRO A 37 -0.62 -7.61 -11.38
C PRO A 37 -2.11 -7.78 -11.12
N ALA A 38 -2.95 -7.39 -12.09
CA ALA A 38 -4.37 -7.62 -12.01
C ALA A 38 -4.54 -9.11 -11.69
N GLN A 39 -4.83 -9.39 -10.44
CA GLN A 39 -5.09 -10.77 -10.03
C GLN A 39 -6.27 -11.21 -10.89
N PRO A 40 -6.18 -12.38 -11.53
CA PRO A 40 -7.32 -12.89 -12.25
C PRO A 40 -8.48 -12.87 -11.26
N TYR A 41 -9.53 -12.19 -11.64
CA TYR A 41 -10.77 -12.12 -10.87
C TYR A 41 -11.27 -13.55 -10.66
N TYR A 42 -10.84 -14.15 -9.56
CA TYR A 42 -11.53 -15.33 -9.08
C TYR A 42 -12.89 -14.81 -8.63
N ALA A 43 -13.88 -15.06 -9.47
CA ALA A 43 -15.26 -14.92 -9.07
C ALA A 43 -15.42 -15.77 -7.80
N GLY A 44 -15.22 -15.16 -6.66
CA GLY A 44 -15.32 -15.84 -5.36
C GLY A 44 -16.67 -16.51 -5.26
N ALA A 45 -16.78 -17.55 -4.45
CA ALA A 45 -18.05 -18.19 -4.16
C ALA A 45 -19.07 -17.11 -3.74
N PRO A 46 -20.35 -17.23 -4.12
CA PRO A 46 -21.37 -16.28 -3.71
C PRO A 46 -21.39 -16.12 -2.20
N VAL A 47 -21.50 -14.88 -1.74
CA VAL A 47 -21.63 -14.53 -0.32
C VAL A 47 -23.08 -14.78 0.08
N MET A 48 -23.30 -15.60 1.10
CA MET A 48 -24.65 -15.94 1.55
C MET A 48 -25.33 -14.84 2.38
N VAL A 49 -24.56 -13.86 2.81
CA VAL A 49 -25.04 -12.71 3.61
C VAL A 49 -25.28 -11.53 2.68
N ALA A 50 -26.50 -11.00 2.67
CA ALA A 50 -26.83 -9.80 1.89
C ALA A 50 -25.98 -8.59 2.36
N PRO A 51 -25.53 -7.74 1.44
CA PRO A 51 -24.86 -6.51 1.84
C PRO A 51 -25.82 -5.60 2.60
N PRO A 52 -25.34 -4.89 3.62
CA PRO A 52 -26.14 -3.86 4.29
C PRO A 52 -26.49 -2.72 3.30
N PRO A 53 -27.48 -1.88 3.63
CA PRO A 53 -27.72 -0.66 2.86
C PRO A 53 -26.44 0.18 2.76
N PRO A 54 -26.21 0.87 1.62
CA PRO A 54 -25.07 1.76 1.47
C PRO A 54 -25.06 2.83 2.58
N GLN A 55 -23.86 3.18 3.04
CA GLN A 55 -23.73 4.27 4.00
C GLN A 55 -23.93 5.63 3.31
N VAL A 56 -24.57 6.54 4.03
CA VAL A 56 -24.69 7.92 3.56
C VAL A 56 -23.34 8.61 3.77
N GLU A 57 -22.76 9.11 2.69
CA GLU A 57 -21.48 9.81 2.72
C GLU A 57 -21.69 11.32 2.55
N VAL A 58 -20.93 12.10 3.31
CA VAL A 58 -20.87 13.56 3.11
C VAL A 58 -19.83 13.83 2.05
N ILE A 59 -20.30 14.15 0.84
CA ILE A 59 -19.44 14.47 -0.28
C ILE A 59 -19.00 15.93 -0.14
N GLY A 60 -17.71 16.15 0.15
CA GLY A 60 -17.12 17.48 0.21
C GLY A 60 -16.90 18.09 -1.19
N VAL A 61 -16.23 19.24 -1.21
CA VAL A 61 -15.83 19.89 -2.47
C VAL A 61 -14.70 19.10 -3.13
N ALA A 62 -14.76 18.97 -4.46
CA ALA A 62 -13.68 18.34 -5.22
C ALA A 62 -12.35 19.07 -5.00
N PRO A 63 -11.26 18.36 -4.70
CA PRO A 63 -9.94 18.98 -4.46
C PRO A 63 -9.39 19.64 -5.72
N VAL A 64 -9.80 19.16 -6.88
CA VAL A 64 -9.44 19.71 -8.20
C VAL A 64 -10.69 19.75 -9.07
N ALA A 65 -10.86 20.84 -9.81
CA ALA A 65 -11.97 20.98 -10.74
C ALA A 65 -11.98 19.82 -11.76
N GLY A 66 -13.16 19.25 -11.97
CA GLY A 66 -13.34 18.14 -12.92
C GLY A 66 -13.12 16.74 -12.35
N TYR A 67 -12.67 16.60 -11.09
CA TYR A 67 -12.65 15.30 -10.45
C TYR A 67 -14.06 14.73 -10.30
N ILE A 68 -14.17 13.42 -10.32
CA ILE A 68 -15.40 12.69 -10.09
C ILE A 68 -15.41 12.04 -8.72
N TRP A 69 -16.56 11.94 -8.11
CA TRP A 69 -16.73 11.21 -6.86
C TRP A 69 -16.95 9.73 -7.15
N ILE A 70 -16.07 8.90 -6.61
CA ILE A 70 -16.24 7.45 -6.56
C ILE A 70 -16.92 7.12 -5.24
N GLY A 71 -18.19 6.72 -5.29
CA GLY A 71 -18.96 6.39 -4.09
C GLY A 71 -18.40 5.19 -3.35
N GLY A 72 -18.55 5.18 -2.04
CA GLY A 72 -18.17 4.05 -1.20
C GLY A 72 -19.00 2.80 -1.46
N PHE A 73 -18.52 1.68 -1.00
CA PHE A 73 -19.17 0.38 -1.17
C PHE A 73 -18.85 -0.58 -0.04
N TRP A 74 -19.66 -1.60 0.12
CA TRP A 74 -19.36 -2.71 1.02
C TRP A 74 -18.42 -3.70 0.33
N ASN A 75 -17.27 -3.95 0.94
CA ASN A 75 -16.36 -5.01 0.52
C ASN A 75 -16.54 -6.24 1.40
N TRP A 76 -16.26 -7.43 0.89
CA TRP A 76 -16.32 -8.67 1.66
C TRP A 76 -14.92 -9.08 2.08
N VAL A 77 -14.62 -8.98 3.36
CA VAL A 77 -13.29 -9.28 3.90
C VAL A 77 -13.43 -10.07 5.20
N GLY A 78 -12.74 -11.22 5.28
CA GLY A 78 -12.72 -12.00 6.51
C GLY A 78 -14.10 -12.47 6.98
N GLY A 79 -15.01 -12.80 6.04
CA GLY A 79 -16.34 -13.30 6.36
C GLY A 79 -17.35 -12.22 6.79
N ARG A 80 -17.09 -10.96 6.51
CA ARG A 80 -17.97 -9.84 6.87
C ARG A 80 -17.94 -8.73 5.83
N HIS A 81 -19.02 -7.94 5.78
CA HIS A 81 -19.05 -6.69 5.02
C HIS A 81 -18.25 -5.61 5.76
N VAL A 82 -17.33 -4.96 5.06
CA VAL A 82 -16.54 -3.83 5.55
C VAL A 82 -16.76 -2.66 4.61
N TRP A 83 -17.14 -1.50 5.14
CA TRP A 83 -17.34 -0.31 4.34
C TRP A 83 -16.00 0.26 3.86
N VAL A 84 -15.93 0.51 2.56
CA VAL A 84 -14.85 1.27 1.92
C VAL A 84 -15.42 2.62 1.54
N GLY A 85 -14.91 3.68 2.15
CA GLY A 85 -15.39 5.05 1.90
C GLY A 85 -15.10 5.53 0.49
N GLY A 86 -15.96 6.40 -0.01
CA GLY A 86 -15.78 7.04 -1.30
C GLY A 86 -14.62 8.02 -1.33
N HIS A 87 -14.19 8.39 -2.51
CA HIS A 87 -13.08 9.31 -2.72
C HIS A 87 -13.21 10.07 -4.05
N TRP A 88 -12.48 11.17 -4.17
CA TRP A 88 -12.35 11.89 -5.40
C TRP A 88 -11.26 11.30 -6.29
N GLU A 89 -11.54 11.15 -7.59
CA GLU A 89 -10.59 10.63 -8.57
C GLU A 89 -10.56 11.48 -9.82
N ALA A 90 -9.38 11.57 -10.45
CA ALA A 90 -9.23 12.26 -11.71
C ALA A 90 -10.00 11.52 -12.83
N PRO A 91 -10.75 12.23 -13.67
CA PRO A 91 -11.45 11.60 -14.78
C PRO A 91 -10.44 11.02 -15.79
N ARG A 92 -10.82 9.91 -16.41
CA ARG A 92 -10.04 9.30 -17.52
C ARG A 92 -10.65 9.70 -18.85
N PRO A 93 -9.90 10.38 -19.72
CA PRO A 93 -10.39 10.75 -21.05
C PRO A 93 -10.95 9.53 -21.82
N GLY A 94 -12.12 9.68 -22.42
CA GLY A 94 -12.77 8.60 -23.16
C GLY A 94 -13.38 7.48 -22.31
N HIS A 95 -13.37 7.62 -20.99
CA HIS A 95 -13.91 6.62 -20.08
C HIS A 95 -14.98 7.23 -19.16
N HIS A 96 -15.76 6.36 -18.58
CA HIS A 96 -16.70 6.67 -17.49
C HIS A 96 -16.51 5.67 -16.35
N TRP A 97 -16.82 6.09 -15.14
CA TRP A 97 -16.76 5.20 -14.00
C TRP A 97 -18.02 4.33 -13.94
N VAL A 98 -17.82 3.01 -13.83
CA VAL A 98 -18.88 2.04 -13.53
C VAL A 98 -18.75 1.70 -12.04
N PRO A 99 -19.76 2.01 -11.20
CA PRO A 99 -19.66 1.83 -9.76
C PRO A 99 -19.63 0.36 -9.34
N HIS A 100 -19.13 0.11 -8.14
CA HIS A 100 -19.26 -1.18 -7.47
C HIS A 100 -20.72 -1.55 -7.27
N GLN A 101 -21.07 -2.79 -7.48
CA GLN A 101 -22.46 -3.24 -7.33
C GLN A 101 -22.52 -4.67 -6.78
N TRP A 102 -23.33 -4.86 -5.75
CA TRP A 102 -23.71 -6.18 -5.29
C TRP A 102 -24.91 -6.67 -6.07
N VAL A 103 -24.80 -7.86 -6.63
CA VAL A 103 -25.86 -8.51 -7.41
C VAL A 103 -26.21 -9.85 -6.79
N SER A 104 -27.50 -10.14 -6.67
CA SER A 104 -27.97 -11.46 -6.23
C SER A 104 -27.88 -12.42 -7.41
N GLU A 105 -27.00 -13.40 -7.31
CA GLU A 105 -26.81 -14.41 -8.35
C GLU A 105 -26.29 -15.72 -7.75
N GLY A 106 -26.62 -16.84 -8.38
CA GLY A 106 -26.11 -18.15 -7.95
C GLY A 106 -26.52 -18.57 -6.54
N GLY A 107 -27.67 -18.09 -6.06
CA GLY A 107 -28.19 -18.40 -4.72
C GLY A 107 -27.55 -17.60 -3.59
N GLY A 108 -26.77 -16.57 -3.90
CA GLY A 108 -26.12 -15.67 -2.93
C GLY A 108 -25.91 -14.29 -3.52
N TRP A 109 -24.90 -13.60 -3.04
CA TRP A 109 -24.53 -12.24 -3.45
C TRP A 109 -23.13 -12.21 -4.00
N ARG A 110 -22.92 -11.46 -5.07
CA ARG A 110 -21.62 -11.24 -5.68
C ARG A 110 -21.33 -9.77 -5.85
N LEU A 111 -20.13 -9.34 -5.47
CA LEU A 111 -19.66 -7.99 -5.72
C LEU A 111 -19.09 -7.89 -7.13
N HIS A 112 -19.68 -7.04 -7.95
CA HIS A 112 -19.11 -6.57 -9.20
C HIS A 112 -18.28 -5.32 -8.89
N GLU A 113 -16.98 -5.44 -9.06
CA GLU A 113 -16.07 -4.33 -8.75
C GLU A 113 -16.23 -3.17 -9.73
N GLY A 114 -16.17 -1.96 -9.20
CA GLY A 114 -16.19 -0.76 -10.03
C GLY A 114 -14.97 -0.70 -10.94
N HIS A 115 -15.16 -0.14 -12.12
CA HIS A 115 -14.09 -0.04 -13.13
C HIS A 115 -14.33 1.14 -14.09
N TRP A 116 -13.30 1.49 -14.84
CA TRP A 116 -13.41 2.46 -15.90
C TRP A 116 -13.87 1.79 -17.19
N GLY A 117 -15.12 2.05 -17.58
CA GLY A 117 -15.68 1.61 -18.84
C GLY A 117 -15.35 2.59 -19.98
N GLN A 118 -15.22 2.11 -21.21
CA GLN A 118 -15.11 2.97 -22.39
C GLN A 118 -16.46 3.64 -22.70
N ARG A 119 -16.43 4.86 -23.25
CA ARG A 119 -17.61 5.58 -23.75
C ARG A 119 -17.94 5.17 -25.15
#